data_94c20f4b8a89a5bfd71e9be7c19bc942
#
_entry.id   94c20f4b8a89a5bfd71e9be7c19bc942
#
_cell.length_a   1.000
_cell.length_b   1.000
_cell.length_c   1.000
_cell.angle_alpha   90.00
_cell.angle_beta   90.00
_cell.angle_gamma   90.00
#
_symmetry.space_group_name_H-M   'P 1'
#
loop_
_entity.id
_entity.type
_entity.pdbx_description
1 polymer ?
#
loop_
_entity_poly.entity_id
_entity_poly.type
_entity_poly.pdbx_seq_one_letter_code
_entity_poly.pdbx_strand_id
1 'polypeptide(L)'
;MEFVTKRLVIRPIRHRDCSQLLPLLNLPQVKAFNDYGDNLTEVDLKCMIQMDIERLYERIGGRFCLICKKSNTIIGCVGFYLEHEEPDGIYVGYELSPEYWGSGLMFEALSHLFKQAKQLPFACSTVIARVSPKNYRSLNLLSRLGFCCVSDGLYRISL
;
A
#
# COMPACT_ATOMS: atom_id res chain seq x y z
N MET A 1 1.87 16.24 -4.67
CA MET A 1 2.81 15.16 -5.01
C MET A 1 2.06 14.09 -5.78
N GLU A 2 2.61 13.60 -6.88
CA GLU A 2 2.00 12.57 -7.72
C GLU A 2 3.12 11.83 -8.46
N PHE A 3 3.04 10.51 -8.57
CA PHE A 3 3.96 9.67 -9.30
C PHE A 3 3.25 9.06 -10.50
N VAL A 4 3.91 9.03 -11.65
CA VAL A 4 3.33 8.54 -12.89
C VAL A 4 4.19 7.40 -13.42
N THR A 5 3.59 6.23 -13.59
CA THR A 5 4.20 5.05 -14.20
C THR A 5 3.66 4.84 -15.62
N LYS A 6 4.01 3.72 -16.25
CA LYS A 6 3.46 3.37 -17.58
C LYS A 6 1.93 3.25 -17.56
N ARG A 7 1.36 2.59 -16.52
CA ARG A 7 -0.06 2.23 -16.46
C ARG A 7 -0.82 2.89 -15.32
N LEU A 8 -0.12 3.52 -14.35
CA LEU A 8 -0.70 4.05 -13.13
C LEU A 8 -0.40 5.53 -12.94
N VAL A 9 -1.31 6.20 -12.25
CA VAL A 9 -1.08 7.42 -11.49
C VAL A 9 -1.16 7.05 -10.01
N ILE A 10 -0.15 7.44 -9.23
CA ILE A 10 -0.05 7.13 -7.80
C ILE A 10 -0.03 8.46 -7.05
N ARG A 11 -0.99 8.69 -6.20
CA ARG A 11 -1.10 9.96 -5.44
C ARG A 11 -1.54 9.74 -4.01
N PRO A 12 -1.25 10.68 -3.10
CA PRO A 12 -1.79 10.65 -1.76
C PRO A 12 -3.32 10.47 -1.75
N ILE A 13 -3.80 9.74 -0.73
CA ILE A 13 -5.22 9.55 -0.48
C ILE A 13 -5.91 10.88 -0.18
N ARG A 14 -7.20 10.99 -0.50
CA ARG A 14 -8.05 12.17 -0.28
C ARG A 14 -9.41 11.73 0.26
N HIS A 15 -10.09 12.58 0.99
CA HIS A 15 -11.43 12.29 1.53
C HIS A 15 -12.44 11.78 0.48
N ARG A 16 -12.41 12.35 -0.72
CA ARG A 16 -13.29 11.95 -1.83
C ARG A 16 -13.07 10.53 -2.34
N ASP A 17 -11.96 9.90 -1.98
CA ASP A 17 -11.62 8.55 -2.44
C ASP A 17 -12.41 7.47 -1.67
N CYS A 18 -13.05 7.84 -0.56
CA CYS A 18 -13.82 6.94 0.29
C CYS A 18 -14.84 6.12 -0.50
N SER A 19 -15.59 6.76 -1.40
CA SER A 19 -16.64 6.09 -2.18
C SER A 19 -16.13 4.99 -3.11
N GLN A 20 -14.91 5.14 -3.66
CA GLN A 20 -14.29 4.13 -4.52
C GLN A 20 -13.54 3.06 -3.70
N LEU A 21 -12.94 3.45 -2.58
CA LEU A 21 -12.16 2.54 -1.74
C LEU A 21 -13.03 1.62 -0.89
N LEU A 22 -14.17 2.10 -0.39
CA LEU A 22 -15.03 1.33 0.52
C LEU A 22 -15.46 -0.03 -0.06
N PRO A 23 -16.03 -0.10 -1.29
CA PRO A 23 -16.38 -1.38 -1.88
C PRO A 23 -15.16 -2.25 -2.17
N LEU A 24 -14.03 -1.66 -2.58
CA LEU A 24 -12.80 -2.40 -2.86
C LEU A 24 -12.24 -3.08 -1.60
N LEU A 25 -12.12 -2.33 -0.50
CA LEU A 25 -11.56 -2.85 0.76
C LEU A 25 -12.47 -3.87 1.43
N ASN A 26 -13.77 -3.86 1.14
CA ASN A 26 -14.74 -4.83 1.64
C ASN A 26 -14.90 -6.08 0.76
N LEU A 27 -14.19 -6.16 -0.38
CA LEU A 27 -14.18 -7.40 -1.16
C LEU A 27 -13.62 -8.56 -0.34
N PRO A 28 -14.29 -9.72 -0.28
CA PRO A 28 -13.85 -10.86 0.52
C PRO A 28 -12.40 -11.27 0.24
N GLN A 29 -11.99 -11.23 -1.03
CA GLN A 29 -10.64 -11.60 -1.46
C GLN A 29 -9.58 -10.60 -0.96
N VAL A 30 -9.93 -9.32 -0.84
CA VAL A 30 -9.05 -8.28 -0.30
C VAL A 30 -8.98 -8.38 1.22
N LYS A 31 -10.13 -8.58 1.86
CA LYS A 31 -10.22 -8.75 3.33
C LYS A 31 -9.50 -9.97 3.85
N ALA A 32 -9.36 -11.03 3.06
CA ALA A 32 -8.78 -12.30 3.48
C ALA A 32 -7.36 -12.16 4.08
N PHE A 33 -6.62 -11.11 3.73
CA PHE A 33 -5.24 -10.90 4.13
C PHE A 33 -4.95 -9.49 4.69
N ASN A 34 -5.98 -8.70 4.98
CA ASN A 34 -5.82 -7.43 5.67
C ASN A 34 -6.42 -7.49 7.08
N ASP A 35 -6.01 -6.56 7.93
CA ASP A 35 -6.36 -6.52 9.35
C ASP A 35 -7.48 -5.53 9.68
N TYR A 36 -8.37 -5.23 8.74
CA TYR A 36 -9.45 -4.27 9.00
C TYR A 36 -10.63 -4.85 9.78
N GLY A 37 -10.55 -6.14 10.20
CA GLY A 37 -11.61 -6.82 10.95
C GLY A 37 -12.84 -7.12 10.09
N ASP A 38 -14.01 -6.77 10.62
CA ASP A 38 -15.29 -6.89 9.91
C ASP A 38 -15.41 -5.93 8.72
N ASN A 39 -16.57 -5.87 8.07
CA ASN A 39 -16.79 -4.92 7.00
C ASN A 39 -16.60 -3.49 7.49
N LEU A 40 -15.74 -2.74 6.81
CA LEU A 40 -15.58 -1.32 7.05
C LEU A 40 -16.87 -0.58 6.73
N THR A 41 -17.28 0.28 7.64
CA THR A 41 -18.32 1.28 7.37
C THR A 41 -17.72 2.51 6.69
N GLU A 42 -18.55 3.35 6.12
CA GLU A 42 -18.11 4.63 5.55
C GLU A 42 -17.45 5.53 6.62
N VAL A 43 -17.94 5.47 7.86
CA VAL A 43 -17.39 6.23 8.99
C VAL A 43 -15.98 5.72 9.33
N ASP A 44 -15.80 4.40 9.43
CA ASP A 44 -14.49 3.80 9.72
C ASP A 44 -13.46 4.21 8.65
N LEU A 45 -13.83 4.09 7.37
CA LEU A 45 -12.92 4.45 6.29
C LEU A 45 -12.61 5.95 6.24
N LYS A 46 -13.58 6.82 6.52
CA LYS A 46 -13.34 8.26 6.63
C LYS A 46 -12.34 8.59 7.74
N CYS A 47 -12.48 7.94 8.91
CA CYS A 47 -11.51 8.08 10.00
C CYS A 47 -10.11 7.60 9.59
N MET A 48 -10.01 6.45 8.93
CA MET A 48 -8.73 5.93 8.43
C MET A 48 -8.09 6.88 7.41
N ILE A 49 -8.87 7.42 6.48
CA ILE A 49 -8.41 8.39 5.49
C ILE A 49 -7.89 9.66 6.18
N GLN A 50 -8.59 10.16 7.18
CA GLN A 50 -8.15 11.32 7.94
C GLN A 50 -6.81 11.06 8.62
N MET A 51 -6.64 9.92 9.27
CA MET A 51 -5.37 9.52 9.89
C MET A 51 -4.23 9.43 8.86
N ASP A 52 -4.49 8.88 7.68
CA ASP A 52 -3.49 8.77 6.62
C ASP A 52 -3.10 10.15 6.07
N ILE A 53 -4.03 11.10 5.96
CA ILE A 53 -3.76 12.49 5.57
C ILE A 53 -2.89 13.19 6.64
N GLU A 54 -3.19 13.00 7.92
CA GLU A 54 -2.40 13.53 9.04
C GLU A 54 -0.97 12.97 9.03
N ARG A 55 -0.81 11.66 8.88
CA ARG A 55 0.51 11.02 8.76
C ARG A 55 1.34 11.55 7.59
N LEU A 56 0.70 11.79 6.44
CA LEU A 56 1.35 12.41 5.29
C LEU A 56 1.80 13.85 5.58
N TYR A 57 0.98 14.62 6.30
CA TYR A 57 1.31 15.97 6.73
C TYR A 57 2.47 15.97 7.74
N GLU A 58 2.45 15.09 8.72
CA GLU A 58 3.49 14.91 9.74
C GLU A 58 4.76 14.22 9.20
N ARG A 59 4.72 13.72 7.96
CA ARG A 59 5.84 13.02 7.31
C ARG A 59 6.26 11.72 8.01
N ILE A 60 5.31 10.99 8.57
CA ILE A 60 5.52 9.72 9.26
C ILE A 60 4.88 8.52 8.55
N GLY A 61 4.43 8.70 7.32
CA GLY A 61 3.80 7.66 6.53
C GLY A 61 2.55 8.14 5.82
N GLY A 62 1.60 7.22 5.58
CA GLY A 62 0.30 7.46 4.98
C GLY A 62 0.07 6.66 3.72
N ARG A 63 -1.11 6.80 3.15
CA ARG A 63 -1.61 5.96 2.05
C ARG A 63 -1.62 6.71 0.73
N PHE A 64 -1.30 5.96 -0.33
CA PHE A 64 -1.35 6.40 -1.73
C PHE A 64 -2.37 5.55 -2.49
N CYS A 65 -3.24 6.19 -3.27
CA CYS A 65 -4.15 5.52 -4.18
C CYS A 65 -3.46 5.20 -5.51
N LEU A 66 -3.75 4.02 -6.05
CA LEU A 66 -3.33 3.57 -7.37
C LEU A 66 -4.49 3.79 -8.35
N ILE A 67 -4.33 4.70 -9.30
CA ILE A 67 -5.31 5.01 -10.32
C ILE A 67 -4.87 4.37 -11.63
N CYS A 68 -5.70 3.50 -12.19
CA CYS A 68 -5.46 2.92 -13.50
C CYS A 68 -5.69 3.98 -14.59
N LYS A 69 -4.68 4.25 -15.42
CA LYS A 69 -4.78 5.24 -16.50
C LYS A 69 -5.86 4.89 -17.54
N LYS A 70 -6.08 3.60 -17.78
CA LYS A 70 -7.05 3.13 -18.77
C LYS A 70 -8.49 3.38 -18.33
N SER A 71 -8.82 3.07 -17.07
CA SER A 71 -10.19 3.20 -16.52
C SER A 71 -10.42 4.52 -15.80
N ASN A 72 -9.36 5.23 -15.44
CA ASN A 72 -9.38 6.43 -14.59
C ASN A 72 -10.07 6.20 -13.23
N THR A 73 -9.95 4.99 -12.70
CA THR A 73 -10.53 4.57 -11.41
C THR A 73 -9.45 4.16 -10.43
N ILE A 74 -9.75 4.25 -9.13
CA ILE A 74 -8.89 3.71 -8.08
C ILE A 74 -9.02 2.19 -8.11
N ILE A 75 -7.89 1.51 -8.26
CA ILE A 75 -7.82 0.05 -8.36
C ILE A 75 -7.15 -0.60 -7.15
N GLY A 76 -6.62 0.20 -6.24
CA GLY A 76 -5.93 -0.26 -5.04
C GLY A 76 -5.22 0.86 -4.32
N CYS A 77 -4.46 0.51 -3.32
CA CYS A 77 -3.63 1.46 -2.58
C CYS A 77 -2.35 0.83 -2.03
N VAL A 78 -1.40 1.70 -1.68
CA VAL A 78 -0.17 1.39 -0.95
C VAL A 78 -0.10 2.29 0.26
N GLY A 79 0.07 1.72 1.45
CA GLY A 79 0.26 2.43 2.70
C GLY A 79 1.66 2.24 3.25
N PHE A 80 2.21 3.30 3.85
CA PHE A 80 3.47 3.29 4.56
C PHE A 80 3.24 3.73 6.01
N TYR A 81 3.78 2.98 6.98
CA TYR A 81 3.51 3.22 8.40
C TYR A 81 4.77 3.04 9.22
N LEU A 82 5.10 4.03 10.05
CA LEU A 82 6.13 3.88 11.09
C LEU A 82 5.52 3.11 12.27
N GLU A 83 6.25 2.14 12.76
CA GLU A 83 5.94 1.43 14.01
C GLU A 83 7.10 1.60 15.00
N HIS A 84 6.77 1.72 16.30
CA HIS A 84 7.77 1.99 17.35
C HIS A 84 8.80 0.87 17.52
N GLU A 85 8.47 -0.34 17.09
CA GLU A 85 9.34 -1.52 17.21
C GLU A 85 10.52 -1.54 16.23
N GLU A 86 10.42 -0.76 15.14
CA GLU A 86 11.43 -0.71 14.07
C GLU A 86 11.75 0.74 13.70
N PRO A 87 12.55 1.44 14.53
CA PRO A 87 12.80 2.87 14.36
C PRO A 87 13.50 3.23 13.04
N ASP A 88 14.21 2.27 12.43
CA ASP A 88 14.95 2.48 11.18
C ASP A 88 14.21 2.01 9.93
N GLY A 89 12.98 1.52 10.07
CA GLY A 89 12.20 0.96 8.98
C GLY A 89 10.78 1.51 8.88
N ILE A 90 10.23 1.48 7.68
CA ILE A 90 8.83 1.81 7.43
C ILE A 90 8.09 0.56 6.93
N TYR A 91 6.95 0.28 7.54
CA TYR A 91 6.10 -0.82 7.10
C TYR A 91 5.34 -0.45 5.83
N VAL A 92 5.25 -1.38 4.89
CA VAL A 92 4.42 -1.27 3.69
C VAL A 92 3.29 -2.28 3.72
N GLY A 93 2.07 -1.78 3.49
CA GLY A 93 0.89 -2.58 3.20
C GLY A 93 0.32 -2.19 1.84
N TYR A 94 -0.36 -3.09 1.16
CA TYR A 94 -0.95 -2.80 -0.14
C TYR A 94 -2.15 -3.70 -0.43
N GLU A 95 -3.10 -3.15 -1.15
CA GLU A 95 -4.29 -3.84 -1.65
C GLU A 95 -4.51 -3.49 -3.12
N LEU A 96 -5.01 -4.47 -3.87
CA LEU A 96 -5.37 -4.31 -5.28
C LEU A 96 -6.68 -5.04 -5.55
N SER A 97 -7.56 -4.44 -6.33
CA SER A 97 -8.79 -5.07 -6.77
C SER A 97 -8.47 -6.38 -7.50
N PRO A 98 -9.20 -7.49 -7.20
CA PRO A 98 -8.92 -8.82 -7.74
C PRO A 98 -8.86 -8.89 -9.27
N GLU A 99 -9.65 -8.08 -9.97
CA GLU A 99 -9.67 -8.01 -11.44
C GLU A 99 -8.34 -7.54 -12.05
N TYR A 100 -7.48 -6.89 -11.24
CA TYR A 100 -6.16 -6.42 -11.65
C TYR A 100 -5.01 -7.31 -11.17
N TRP A 101 -5.31 -8.40 -10.45
CA TRP A 101 -4.28 -9.33 -9.98
C TRP A 101 -3.56 -10.04 -11.13
N GLY A 102 -2.33 -10.46 -10.90
CA GLY A 102 -1.52 -11.17 -11.90
C GLY A 102 -1.03 -10.31 -13.07
N SER A 103 -1.42 -9.03 -13.15
CA SER A 103 -1.07 -8.12 -14.24
C SER A 103 0.25 -7.36 -14.04
N GLY A 104 0.88 -7.52 -12.87
CA GLY A 104 2.13 -6.83 -12.51
C GLY A 104 1.97 -5.37 -12.10
N LEU A 105 0.75 -4.88 -11.89
CA LEU A 105 0.50 -3.47 -11.55
C LEU A 105 1.03 -3.10 -10.15
N MET A 106 0.88 -3.96 -9.14
CA MET A 106 1.43 -3.71 -7.82
C MET A 106 2.97 -3.74 -7.84
N PHE A 107 3.58 -4.63 -8.62
CA PHE A 107 5.02 -4.62 -8.85
C PHE A 107 5.49 -3.31 -9.49
N GLU A 108 4.77 -2.82 -10.50
CA GLU A 108 5.06 -1.53 -11.16
C GLU A 108 4.97 -0.37 -10.16
N ALA A 109 3.90 -0.34 -9.34
CA ALA A 109 3.69 0.69 -8.33
C ALA A 109 4.81 0.72 -7.29
N LEU A 110 5.08 -0.41 -6.63
CA LEU A 110 6.08 -0.48 -5.56
C LEU A 110 7.49 -0.26 -6.10
N SER A 111 7.85 -0.85 -7.25
CA SER A 111 9.16 -0.62 -7.88
C SER A 111 9.38 0.85 -8.19
N HIS A 112 8.33 1.56 -8.64
CA HIS A 112 8.43 2.99 -8.92
C HIS A 112 8.58 3.80 -7.64
N LEU A 113 7.75 3.55 -6.62
CA LEU A 113 7.82 4.25 -5.33
C LEU A 113 9.17 4.04 -4.64
N PHE A 114 9.72 2.84 -4.66
CA PHE A 114 11.03 2.54 -4.06
C PHE A 114 12.16 3.26 -4.80
N LYS A 115 12.13 3.31 -6.13
CA LYS A 115 13.10 4.11 -6.90
C LYS A 115 13.00 5.61 -6.62
N GLN A 116 11.83 6.07 -6.23
CA GLN A 116 11.55 7.46 -5.89
C GLN A 116 11.50 7.71 -4.37
N ALA A 117 12.09 6.82 -3.56
CA ALA A 117 12.02 6.89 -2.10
C ALA A 117 12.41 8.26 -1.53
N LYS A 118 13.42 8.92 -2.14
CA LYS A 118 13.85 10.27 -1.76
C LYS A 118 12.81 11.37 -1.99
N GLN A 119 11.79 11.10 -2.81
CA GLN A 119 10.70 12.05 -3.10
C GLN A 119 9.47 11.77 -2.24
N LEU A 120 9.45 10.68 -1.48
CA LEU A 120 8.39 10.41 -0.52
C LEU A 120 8.43 11.47 0.60
N PRO A 121 7.28 11.83 1.20
CA PRO A 121 7.24 12.87 2.22
C PRO A 121 7.83 12.43 3.57
N PHE A 122 8.30 11.21 3.69
CA PHE A 122 8.87 10.61 4.91
C PHE A 122 10.18 9.88 4.58
N ALA A 123 11.01 9.64 5.58
CA ALA A 123 12.24 8.86 5.42
C ALA A 123 11.91 7.40 5.09
N CYS A 124 12.55 6.87 4.06
CA CYS A 124 12.31 5.51 3.58
C CYS A 124 13.62 4.91 3.07
N SER A 125 14.47 4.45 3.98
CA SER A 125 15.73 3.75 3.64
C SER A 125 15.60 2.24 3.75
N THR A 126 14.71 1.78 4.61
CA THR A 126 14.40 0.36 4.81
C THR A 126 12.89 0.17 4.80
N VAL A 127 12.41 -0.76 4.00
CA VAL A 127 10.98 -1.12 3.93
C VAL A 127 10.79 -2.51 4.51
N ILE A 128 9.75 -2.65 5.32
CA ILE A 128 9.37 -3.88 6.00
C ILE A 128 7.97 -4.27 5.55
N ALA A 129 7.75 -5.55 5.30
CA ALA A 129 6.43 -6.09 4.98
C ALA A 129 6.12 -7.29 5.90
N ARG A 130 4.91 -7.27 6.50
CA ARG A 130 4.34 -8.44 7.18
C ARG A 130 3.39 -9.15 6.23
N VAL A 131 3.63 -10.43 5.99
CA VAL A 131 2.83 -11.22 5.04
C VAL A 131 2.54 -12.59 5.62
N SER A 132 1.27 -12.98 5.61
CA SER A 132 0.86 -14.34 5.95
C SER A 132 1.52 -15.35 5.01
N PRO A 133 2.03 -16.49 5.53
CA PRO A 133 2.60 -17.56 4.70
C PRO A 133 1.58 -18.16 3.71
N LYS A 134 0.30 -17.93 3.91
CA LYS A 134 -0.78 -18.34 3.00
C LYS A 134 -1.02 -17.36 1.84
N ASN A 135 -0.45 -16.15 1.92
CA ASN A 135 -0.62 -15.12 0.88
C ASN A 135 0.46 -15.26 -0.20
N TYR A 136 0.39 -16.31 -1.01
CA TYR A 136 1.38 -16.62 -2.04
C TYR A 136 1.56 -15.50 -3.07
N ARG A 137 0.51 -14.73 -3.38
CA ARG A 137 0.62 -13.59 -4.31
C ARG A 137 1.54 -12.52 -3.77
N SER A 138 1.36 -12.16 -2.50
CA SER A 138 2.21 -11.18 -1.83
C SER A 138 3.63 -11.69 -1.68
N LEU A 139 3.83 -12.95 -1.30
CA LEU A 139 5.16 -13.57 -1.18
C LEU A 139 5.92 -13.53 -2.51
N ASN A 140 5.27 -13.88 -3.62
CA ASN A 140 5.87 -13.81 -4.95
C ASN A 140 6.21 -12.37 -5.35
N LEU A 141 5.36 -11.42 -5.01
CA LEU A 141 5.61 -9.99 -5.27
C LEU A 141 6.83 -9.50 -4.50
N LEU A 142 6.91 -9.79 -3.19
CA LEU A 142 8.04 -9.39 -2.35
C LEU A 142 9.35 -10.01 -2.84
N SER A 143 9.36 -11.29 -3.21
CA SER A 143 10.51 -11.96 -3.79
C SER A 143 11.01 -11.26 -5.06
N ARG A 144 10.10 -10.92 -5.97
CA ARG A 144 10.44 -10.21 -7.22
C ARG A 144 10.94 -8.78 -6.97
N LEU A 145 10.50 -8.13 -5.90
CA LEU A 145 10.97 -6.81 -5.48
C LEU A 145 12.33 -6.86 -4.78
N GLY A 146 12.82 -8.05 -4.41
CA GLY A 146 14.10 -8.23 -3.75
C GLY A 146 14.05 -8.19 -2.23
N PHE A 147 12.87 -8.36 -1.62
CA PHE A 147 12.77 -8.51 -0.18
C PHE A 147 13.41 -9.81 0.30
N CYS A 148 14.09 -9.73 1.44
CA CYS A 148 14.64 -10.89 2.15
C CYS A 148 13.77 -11.23 3.37
N CYS A 149 13.57 -12.51 3.62
CA CYS A 149 12.90 -12.99 4.83
C CYS A 149 13.82 -12.77 6.04
N VAL A 150 13.32 -12.10 7.07
CA VAL A 150 14.04 -11.81 8.31
C VAL A 150 13.61 -12.78 9.42
N SER A 151 12.32 -13.05 9.49
CA SER A 151 11.70 -14.01 10.41
C SER A 151 10.37 -14.47 9.81
N ASP A 152 9.67 -15.36 10.50
CA ASP A 152 8.38 -15.88 10.02
C ASP A 152 7.38 -14.74 9.74
N GLY A 153 6.96 -14.64 8.49
CA GLY A 153 6.03 -13.61 8.02
C GLY A 153 6.60 -12.19 7.91
N LEU A 154 7.89 -11.98 8.21
CA LEU A 154 8.53 -10.66 8.17
C LEU A 154 9.59 -10.58 7.06
N TYR A 155 9.48 -9.60 6.20
CA TYR A 155 10.34 -9.39 5.03
C TYR A 155 10.88 -7.96 5.02
N ARG A 156 12.13 -7.79 4.57
CA ARG A 156 12.83 -6.49 4.56
C ARG A 156 13.57 -6.26 3.24
N ILE A 157 13.60 -5.01 2.81
CA ILE A 157 14.46 -4.52 1.73
C ILE A 157 15.08 -3.17 2.12
N SER A 158 16.36 -2.96 1.79
CA SER A 158 17.02 -1.64 1.86
C SER A 158 16.93 -0.96 0.50
N LEU A 159 16.62 0.34 0.49
CA LEU A 159 16.42 1.14 -0.72
C LEU A 159 17.65 1.99 -1.06
#